data_c67083c76fa61f655b236aba88cb1bf5
#
_entry.id   c67083c76fa61f655b236aba88cb1bf5
#
_cell.length_a   1.000
_cell.length_b   1.000
_cell.length_c   1.000
_cell.angle_alpha   90.00
_cell.angle_beta   90.00
_cell.angle_gamma   90.00
#
_symmetry.space_group_name_H-M   'P 1'
#
loop_
_entity.id
_entity.type
_entity.pdbx_description
1 polymer ?
#
loop_
_entity_poly.entity_id
_entity_poly.type
_entity_poly.pdbx_seq_one_letter_code
_entity_poly.pdbx_strand_id
1 'polypeptide(L)'
;MGTFKEYVSRNEVERMSAKAQEVALDRLLVDRIKAGDEGAFNEMVGKYWDRIYSMVHQLLRNQQDAEEVTQDAFIRAHRGLGNFRGDAAFSTWLYQIATNLARNRYWYWWRRKRDKTVSFDQPLGEDSDSATLAEIIPADVESPDDISVTSEFTERVATCMEKLGKKHREILVLRNVQNHSYEEIAEILGISVGTVKSRIARAREALRELLGEDFK
;
A
#
# COMPACT_ATOMS: atom_id res chain seq x y z
N MET A 1 -21.78 -29.65 -1.32
CA MET A 1 -21.57 -28.36 -1.99
C MET A 1 -21.62 -27.28 -0.92
N GLY A 2 -20.46 -26.77 -0.51
CA GLY A 2 -20.38 -25.64 0.45
C GLY A 2 -20.81 -24.37 -0.24
N THR A 3 -21.52 -23.51 0.46
CA THR A 3 -22.00 -22.24 -0.11
C THR A 3 -20.82 -21.26 -0.26
N PHE A 4 -20.91 -20.33 -1.23
CA PHE A 4 -19.91 -19.27 -1.45
C PHE A 4 -19.55 -18.53 -0.15
N LYS A 5 -20.50 -18.42 0.78
CA LYS A 5 -20.32 -17.82 2.11
C LYS A 5 -19.38 -18.64 3.00
N GLU A 6 -19.41 -19.97 2.93
CA GLU A 6 -18.51 -20.86 3.69
C GLU A 6 -17.09 -20.83 3.10
N TYR A 7 -16.96 -20.71 1.78
CA TYR A 7 -15.66 -20.59 1.11
C TYR A 7 -14.95 -19.25 1.45
N VAL A 8 -15.68 -18.14 1.44
CA VAL A 8 -15.15 -16.81 1.84
C VAL A 8 -14.74 -16.84 3.32
N SER A 9 -15.55 -17.39 4.21
CA SER A 9 -15.23 -17.51 5.64
C SER A 9 -13.99 -18.37 5.89
N ARG A 10 -13.82 -19.46 5.16
CA ARG A 10 -12.64 -20.34 5.31
C ARG A 10 -11.36 -19.66 4.87
N ASN A 11 -11.38 -18.96 3.73
CA ASN A 11 -10.24 -18.18 3.26
C ASN A 11 -9.87 -17.01 4.18
N GLU A 12 -10.84 -16.39 4.83
CA GLU A 12 -10.58 -15.34 5.83
C GLU A 12 -9.93 -15.91 7.09
N VAL A 13 -10.39 -17.05 7.58
CA VAL A 13 -9.79 -17.74 8.74
C VAL A 13 -8.36 -18.20 8.45
N GLU A 14 -8.10 -18.74 7.25
CA GLU A 14 -6.76 -19.16 6.83
C GLU A 14 -5.82 -17.95 6.68
N ARG A 15 -6.29 -16.83 6.13
CA ARG A 15 -5.53 -15.57 6.04
C ARG A 15 -5.23 -14.97 7.41
N MET A 16 -6.17 -15.02 8.33
CA MET A 16 -5.96 -14.56 9.72
C MET A 16 -4.93 -15.44 10.44
N SER A 17 -4.97 -16.75 10.26
CA SER A 17 -3.99 -17.68 10.81
C SER A 17 -2.58 -17.43 10.24
N ALA A 18 -2.44 -17.30 8.93
CA ALA A 18 -1.17 -16.99 8.26
C ALA A 18 -0.58 -15.65 8.73
N LYS A 19 -1.42 -14.62 8.85
CA LYS A 19 -0.99 -13.31 9.35
C LYS A 19 -0.55 -13.35 10.80
N ALA A 20 -1.24 -14.10 11.65
CA ALA A 20 -0.85 -14.28 13.05
C ALA A 20 0.51 -14.98 13.17
N GLN A 21 0.77 -15.99 12.32
CA GLN A 21 2.05 -16.66 12.22
C GLN A 21 3.15 -15.71 11.74
N GLU A 22 2.87 -14.87 10.72
CA GLU A 22 3.80 -13.86 10.22
C GLU A 22 4.20 -12.88 11.33
N VAL A 23 3.25 -12.39 12.12
CA VAL A 23 3.51 -11.49 13.25
C VAL A 23 4.33 -12.18 14.35
N ALA A 24 4.08 -13.46 14.63
CA ALA A 24 4.85 -14.22 15.62
C ALA A 24 6.31 -14.41 15.16
N LEU A 25 6.53 -14.75 13.90
CA LEU A 25 7.86 -14.87 13.31
C LEU A 25 8.62 -13.53 13.33
N ASP A 26 7.93 -12.44 13.02
CA ASP A 26 8.53 -11.09 13.08
C ASP A 26 8.98 -10.74 14.50
N ARG A 27 8.19 -11.10 15.53
CA ARG A 27 8.59 -10.87 16.93
C ARG A 27 9.85 -11.63 17.28
N LEU A 28 9.96 -12.90 16.88
CA LEU A 28 11.17 -13.69 17.08
C LEU A 28 12.40 -13.07 16.40
N LEU A 29 12.25 -12.58 15.17
CA LEU A 29 13.32 -11.87 14.45
C LEU A 29 13.71 -10.58 15.18
N VAL A 30 12.74 -9.77 15.61
CA VAL A 30 12.97 -8.55 16.37
C VAL A 30 13.74 -8.84 17.67
N ASP A 31 13.38 -9.89 18.40
CA ASP A 31 14.04 -10.27 19.64
C ASP A 31 15.49 -10.74 19.38
N ARG A 32 15.73 -11.52 18.33
CA ARG A 32 17.09 -11.91 17.88
C ARG A 32 17.95 -10.70 17.52
N ILE A 33 17.37 -9.74 16.77
CA ILE A 33 18.09 -8.51 16.38
C ILE A 33 18.44 -7.68 17.63
N LYS A 34 17.51 -7.55 18.58
CA LYS A 34 17.78 -6.86 19.86
C LYS A 34 18.85 -7.55 20.72
N ALA A 35 18.98 -8.86 20.56
CA ALA A 35 20.04 -9.64 21.20
C ALA A 35 21.41 -9.54 20.48
N GLY A 36 21.50 -8.81 19.36
CA GLY A 36 22.74 -8.58 18.61
C GLY A 36 22.99 -9.57 17.46
N ASP A 37 21.97 -10.34 17.04
CA ASP A 37 22.05 -11.23 15.88
C ASP A 37 21.90 -10.42 14.58
N GLU A 38 23.03 -10.08 13.96
CA GLU A 38 23.05 -9.35 12.67
C GLU A 38 22.40 -10.15 11.53
N GLY A 39 22.47 -11.49 11.57
CA GLY A 39 21.84 -12.35 10.58
C GLY A 39 20.32 -12.22 10.58
N ALA A 40 19.71 -12.04 11.75
CA ALA A 40 18.27 -11.87 11.87
C ALA A 40 17.77 -10.57 11.19
N PHE A 41 18.58 -9.50 11.16
CA PHE A 41 18.21 -8.31 10.42
C PHE A 41 18.24 -8.52 8.90
N ASN A 42 19.22 -9.27 8.39
CA ASN A 42 19.28 -9.63 6.97
C ASN A 42 18.08 -10.51 6.56
N GLU A 43 17.65 -11.44 7.42
CA GLU A 43 16.42 -12.22 7.22
C GLU A 43 15.20 -11.29 7.12
N MET A 44 15.09 -10.29 7.99
CA MET A 44 14.02 -9.31 8.00
C MET A 44 14.02 -8.44 6.72
N VAL A 45 15.19 -8.00 6.28
CA VAL A 45 15.36 -7.26 5.01
C VAL A 45 14.90 -8.13 3.84
N GLY A 46 15.39 -9.37 3.72
CA GLY A 46 15.00 -10.28 2.64
C GLY A 46 13.49 -10.55 2.59
N LYS A 47 12.83 -10.61 3.77
CA LYS A 47 11.38 -10.82 3.86
C LYS A 47 10.56 -9.62 3.36
N TYR A 48 11.00 -8.39 3.61
CA TYR A 48 10.20 -7.19 3.39
C TYR A 48 10.66 -6.30 2.26
N TRP A 49 11.87 -6.50 1.70
CA TRP A 49 12.45 -5.63 0.69
C TRP A 49 11.52 -5.42 -0.51
N ASP A 50 11.10 -6.49 -1.16
CA ASP A 50 10.29 -6.41 -2.38
C ASP A 50 8.92 -5.75 -2.14
N ARG A 51 8.32 -6.03 -0.98
CA ARG A 51 7.03 -5.44 -0.59
C ARG A 51 7.16 -3.92 -0.37
N ILE A 52 8.19 -3.49 0.36
CA ILE A 52 8.43 -2.07 0.64
C ILE A 52 8.84 -1.35 -0.64
N TYR A 53 9.76 -1.92 -1.43
CA TYR A 53 10.17 -1.37 -2.71
C TYR A 53 8.98 -1.19 -3.67
N SER A 54 8.17 -2.23 -3.85
CA SER A 54 6.99 -2.18 -4.71
C SER A 54 6.03 -1.06 -4.29
N MET A 55 5.74 -0.96 -2.98
CA MET A 55 4.89 0.13 -2.46
C MET A 55 5.51 1.50 -2.74
N VAL A 56 6.77 1.71 -2.40
CA VAL A 56 7.45 3.00 -2.58
C VAL A 56 7.54 3.36 -4.06
N HIS A 57 7.85 2.40 -4.93
CA HIS A 57 7.90 2.60 -6.38
C HIS A 57 6.53 3.04 -6.94
N GLN A 58 5.44 2.42 -6.49
CA GLN A 58 4.09 2.84 -6.89
C GLN A 58 3.72 4.25 -6.41
N LEU A 59 4.28 4.69 -5.28
CA LEU A 59 4.05 6.03 -4.75
C LEU A 59 4.88 7.10 -5.47
N LEU A 60 6.15 6.82 -5.77
CA LEU A 60 7.11 7.79 -6.30
C LEU A 60 7.22 7.77 -7.83
N ARG A 61 6.96 6.62 -8.47
CA ARG A 61 7.09 6.40 -9.92
C ARG A 61 8.49 6.73 -10.47
N ASN A 62 9.50 6.53 -9.64
CA ASN A 62 10.89 6.68 -9.99
C ASN A 62 11.67 5.55 -9.32
N GLN A 63 12.39 4.77 -10.11
CA GLN A 63 13.12 3.59 -9.65
C GLN A 63 14.22 3.97 -8.64
N GLN A 64 15.04 4.95 -8.98
CA GLN A 64 16.16 5.38 -8.15
C GLN A 64 15.67 5.93 -6.81
N ASP A 65 14.66 6.81 -6.82
CA ASP A 65 14.05 7.30 -5.59
C ASP A 65 13.43 6.17 -4.75
N ALA A 66 12.83 5.16 -5.40
CA ALA A 66 12.24 4.03 -4.70
C ALA A 66 13.32 3.16 -4.01
N GLU A 67 14.43 2.90 -4.67
CA GLU A 67 15.57 2.18 -4.09
C GLU A 67 16.15 2.94 -2.90
N GLU A 68 16.45 4.24 -3.06
CA GLU A 68 16.99 5.07 -1.98
C GLU A 68 16.05 5.14 -0.77
N VAL A 69 14.76 5.38 -0.99
CA VAL A 69 13.76 5.46 0.08
C VAL A 69 13.59 4.11 0.77
N THR A 70 13.64 3.01 0.03
CA THR A 70 13.57 1.66 0.60
C THR A 70 14.78 1.40 1.49
N GLN A 71 16.00 1.68 1.02
CA GLN A 71 17.22 1.57 1.83
C GLN A 71 17.13 2.42 3.10
N ASP A 72 16.75 3.69 2.97
CA ASP A 72 16.59 4.61 4.09
C ASP A 72 15.58 4.09 5.12
N ALA A 73 14.48 3.45 4.65
CA ALA A 73 13.47 2.87 5.53
C ALA A 73 14.06 1.75 6.40
N PHE A 74 14.84 0.84 5.81
CA PHE A 74 15.50 -0.23 6.55
C PHE A 74 16.60 0.28 7.49
N ILE A 75 17.40 1.27 7.06
CA ILE A 75 18.39 1.91 7.93
C ILE A 75 17.73 2.54 9.16
N ARG A 76 16.61 3.25 8.96
CA ARG A 76 15.86 3.87 10.07
C ARG A 76 15.19 2.81 10.95
N ALA A 77 14.64 1.76 10.36
CA ALA A 77 14.09 0.64 11.11
C ALA A 77 15.17 -0.01 11.98
N HIS A 78 16.34 -0.31 11.44
CA HIS A 78 17.46 -0.88 12.20
C HIS A 78 17.84 0.00 13.40
N ARG A 79 18.05 1.31 13.16
CA ARG A 79 18.39 2.26 14.22
C ARG A 79 17.30 2.43 15.27
N GLY A 80 16.03 2.34 14.85
CA GLY A 80 14.87 2.50 15.72
C GLY A 80 14.44 1.24 16.46
N LEU A 81 14.99 0.07 16.11
CA LEU A 81 14.55 -1.22 16.63
C LEU A 81 14.71 -1.34 18.14
N GLY A 82 15.74 -0.73 18.72
CA GLY A 82 15.92 -0.68 20.17
C GLY A 82 14.75 -0.03 20.92
N ASN A 83 14.07 0.94 20.29
CA ASN A 83 12.91 1.65 20.85
C ASN A 83 11.56 1.05 20.39
N PHE A 84 11.58 0.05 19.52
CA PHE A 84 10.35 -0.60 19.05
C PHE A 84 9.70 -1.40 20.19
N ARG A 85 8.51 -0.96 20.62
CA ARG A 85 7.78 -1.53 21.78
C ARG A 85 6.93 -2.73 21.44
N GLY A 86 6.61 -2.94 20.14
CA GLY A 86 5.71 -4.02 19.73
C GLY A 86 4.22 -3.69 19.91
N ASP A 87 3.86 -2.43 20.13
CA ASP A 87 2.45 -1.98 20.22
C ASP A 87 1.71 -2.22 18.90
N ALA A 88 2.41 -2.09 17.77
CA ALA A 88 1.96 -2.49 16.44
C ALA A 88 2.78 -3.67 15.92
N ALA A 89 2.32 -4.32 14.85
CA ALA A 89 3.12 -5.31 14.14
C ALA A 89 4.38 -4.63 13.54
N PHE A 90 5.52 -5.36 13.51
CA PHE A 90 6.75 -4.84 12.93
C PHE A 90 6.54 -4.37 11.48
N SER A 91 5.81 -5.14 10.68
CA SER A 91 5.45 -4.78 9.31
C SER A 91 4.73 -3.44 9.26
N THR A 92 3.70 -3.21 10.06
CA THR A 92 2.96 -1.94 10.12
C THR A 92 3.89 -0.75 10.41
N TRP A 93 4.77 -0.91 11.40
CA TRP A 93 5.76 0.10 11.75
C TRP A 93 6.77 0.37 10.63
N LEU A 94 7.26 -0.66 9.94
CA LEU A 94 8.16 -0.52 8.78
C LEU A 94 7.45 0.20 7.62
N TYR A 95 6.20 -0.17 7.31
CA TYR A 95 5.39 0.51 6.30
C TYR A 95 5.14 1.99 6.65
N GLN A 96 4.95 2.31 7.93
CA GLN A 96 4.83 3.70 8.39
C GLN A 96 6.10 4.49 8.12
N ILE A 97 7.28 3.94 8.43
CA ILE A 97 8.58 4.58 8.13
C ILE A 97 8.71 4.83 6.63
N ALA A 98 8.52 3.81 5.81
CA ALA A 98 8.68 3.89 4.35
C ALA A 98 7.68 4.88 3.71
N THR A 99 6.41 4.86 4.14
CA THR A 99 5.39 5.79 3.64
C THR A 99 5.72 7.25 3.99
N ASN A 100 6.20 7.51 5.21
CA ASN A 100 6.61 8.85 5.62
C ASN A 100 7.83 9.35 4.81
N LEU A 101 8.80 8.49 4.54
CA LEU A 101 9.94 8.81 3.69
C LEU A 101 9.52 9.10 2.25
N ALA A 102 8.66 8.27 1.67
CA ALA A 102 8.12 8.47 0.33
C ALA A 102 7.34 9.80 0.23
N ARG A 103 6.53 10.15 1.24
CA ARG A 103 5.86 11.45 1.31
C ARG A 103 6.85 12.61 1.30
N ASN A 104 7.90 12.53 2.13
CA ASN A 104 8.91 13.58 2.23
C ASN A 104 9.67 13.74 0.91
N ARG A 105 10.07 12.63 0.25
CA ARG A 105 10.73 12.64 -1.05
C ARG A 105 9.85 13.29 -2.12
N TYR A 106 8.57 12.93 -2.18
CA TYR A 106 7.60 13.54 -3.08
C TYR A 106 7.47 15.05 -2.87
N TRP A 107 7.34 15.54 -1.60
CA TRP A 107 7.25 16.96 -1.27
C TRP A 107 8.51 17.73 -1.63
N TYR A 108 9.68 17.11 -1.50
CA TYR A 108 10.96 17.70 -1.92
C TYR A 108 10.97 17.97 -3.43
N TRP A 109 10.59 16.98 -4.25
CA TRP A 109 10.51 17.14 -5.70
C TRP A 109 9.41 18.12 -6.13
N TRP A 110 8.26 18.10 -5.48
CA TRP A 110 7.15 18.99 -5.78
C TRP A 110 7.53 20.45 -5.51
N ARG A 111 8.20 20.77 -4.42
CA ARG A 111 8.73 22.12 -4.14
C ARG A 111 9.73 22.56 -5.20
N ARG A 112 10.68 21.73 -5.59
CA ARG A 112 11.66 22.05 -6.65
C ARG A 112 11.02 22.23 -8.04
N LYS A 113 9.96 21.49 -8.38
CA LYS A 113 9.21 21.72 -9.62
C LYS A 113 8.39 23.02 -9.56
N ARG A 114 7.87 23.40 -8.40
CA ARG A 114 7.09 24.62 -8.21
C ARG A 114 7.95 25.89 -8.37
N ASP A 115 9.22 25.84 -7.99
CA ASP A 115 10.16 26.95 -8.25
C ASP A 115 10.45 27.14 -9.75
N LYS A 116 10.01 26.20 -10.59
CA LYS A 116 10.18 26.25 -12.05
C LYS A 116 8.88 26.44 -12.83
N THR A 117 7.70 26.47 -12.19
CA THR A 117 6.41 26.66 -12.87
C THR A 117 5.39 27.33 -11.95
N VAL A 118 4.72 28.35 -12.48
CA VAL A 118 3.70 29.20 -11.86
C VAL A 118 2.44 28.37 -11.51
N SER A 119 1.93 28.64 -10.34
CA SER A 119 0.60 28.46 -9.74
C SER A 119 -0.53 27.83 -10.56
N PHE A 120 -1.16 26.78 -10.01
CA PHE A 120 -2.58 26.50 -10.17
C PHE A 120 -3.15 25.93 -8.85
N ASP A 121 -3.83 26.80 -8.09
CA ASP A 121 -4.70 26.43 -6.97
C ASP A 121 -6.09 26.10 -7.54
N GLN A 122 -6.63 24.94 -7.19
CA GLN A 122 -8.08 24.71 -7.07
C GLN A 122 -8.38 23.64 -6.03
N PRO A 123 -9.28 23.95 -5.05
CA PRO A 123 -9.80 22.96 -4.11
C PRO A 123 -10.97 22.20 -4.74
N LEU A 124 -10.95 20.87 -4.71
CA LEU A 124 -12.09 20.04 -5.08
C LEU A 124 -12.86 19.59 -3.84
N GLY A 125 -14.16 19.91 -3.89
CA GLY A 125 -15.17 19.79 -2.88
C GLY A 125 -15.43 18.38 -2.36
N GLU A 126 -16.16 18.37 -1.27
CA GLU A 126 -16.59 17.24 -0.44
C GLU A 126 -17.87 16.59 -0.99
N ASP A 127 -18.01 15.33 -0.62
CA ASP A 127 -19.19 14.51 -0.37
C ASP A 127 -19.49 13.29 -1.26
N SER A 128 -19.48 12.21 -0.57
CA SER A 128 -20.27 11.00 -0.25
C SER A 128 -20.60 9.94 -1.31
N ASP A 129 -20.35 8.77 -0.86
CA ASP A 129 -21.06 7.48 -0.76
C ASP A 129 -20.74 6.31 -1.71
N SER A 130 -20.77 5.17 -1.14
CA SER A 130 -20.27 3.81 -1.31
C SER A 130 -20.53 3.06 -2.61
N ALA A 131 -19.49 2.37 -3.12
CA ALA A 131 -19.58 1.09 -3.83
C ALA A 131 -18.24 0.34 -3.79
N THR A 132 -18.26 -1.00 -3.80
CA THR A 132 -17.10 -1.87 -3.52
C THR A 132 -16.35 -2.26 -4.79
N LEU A 133 -15.00 -2.28 -4.75
CA LEU A 133 -14.11 -2.73 -5.84
C LEU A 133 -14.25 -4.22 -6.18
N ALA A 134 -14.91 -5.01 -5.32
CA ALA A 134 -15.24 -6.40 -5.59
C ALA A 134 -16.21 -6.57 -6.78
N GLU A 135 -16.92 -5.50 -7.18
CA GLU A 135 -17.83 -5.50 -8.33
C GLU A 135 -17.14 -5.13 -9.66
N ILE A 136 -15.87 -4.74 -9.62
CA ILE A 136 -15.13 -4.25 -10.80
C ILE A 136 -14.12 -5.28 -11.33
N ILE A 137 -13.77 -6.28 -10.51
CA ILE A 137 -12.83 -7.35 -10.93
C ILE A 137 -13.64 -8.63 -11.12
N PRO A 138 -13.82 -9.13 -12.35
CA PRO A 138 -14.39 -10.45 -12.58
C PRO A 138 -13.48 -11.52 -11.95
N ALA A 139 -14.05 -12.37 -11.11
CA ALA A 139 -13.38 -13.59 -10.68
C ALA A 139 -13.58 -14.64 -11.79
N ASP A 140 -12.49 -15.32 -12.12
CA ASP A 140 -12.40 -16.46 -13.05
C ASP A 140 -12.58 -16.14 -14.53
N VAL A 141 -11.45 -16.11 -15.24
CA VAL A 141 -11.42 -16.48 -16.66
C VAL A 141 -10.11 -17.19 -16.98
N GLU A 142 -10.17 -18.49 -17.27
CA GLU A 142 -9.10 -19.28 -17.87
C GLU A 142 -9.37 -19.44 -19.37
N SER A 143 -8.83 -18.53 -20.20
CA SER A 143 -8.72 -18.73 -21.65
C SER A 143 -7.56 -17.88 -22.20
N PRO A 144 -6.81 -18.31 -23.24
CA PRO A 144 -5.71 -17.56 -23.84
C PRO A 144 -6.12 -16.17 -24.37
N ASP A 145 -7.36 -16.00 -24.82
CA ASP A 145 -7.92 -14.71 -25.26
C ASP A 145 -8.18 -13.77 -24.07
N ASP A 146 -8.45 -14.31 -22.89
CA ASP A 146 -8.70 -13.57 -21.67
C ASP A 146 -7.42 -13.01 -21.04
N ILE A 147 -6.26 -13.64 -21.26
CA ILE A 147 -4.95 -13.16 -20.78
C ILE A 147 -4.60 -11.82 -21.44
N SER A 148 -4.91 -11.63 -22.71
CA SER A 148 -4.66 -10.36 -23.43
C SER A 148 -5.55 -9.23 -22.90
N VAL A 149 -6.85 -9.48 -22.71
CA VAL A 149 -7.81 -8.50 -22.17
C VAL A 149 -7.47 -8.13 -20.72
N THR A 150 -7.06 -9.13 -19.92
CA THR A 150 -6.66 -8.91 -18.53
C THR A 150 -5.38 -8.07 -18.43
N SER A 151 -4.42 -8.28 -19.36
CA SER A 151 -3.18 -7.49 -19.42
C SER A 151 -3.46 -6.03 -19.77
N GLU A 152 -4.28 -5.77 -20.80
CA GLU A 152 -4.67 -4.43 -21.22
C GLU A 152 -5.43 -3.69 -20.11
N PHE A 153 -6.39 -4.35 -19.46
CA PHE A 153 -7.11 -3.78 -18.33
C PHE A 153 -6.19 -3.44 -17.16
N THR A 154 -5.24 -4.32 -16.84
CA THR A 154 -4.27 -4.08 -15.75
C THR A 154 -3.37 -2.87 -16.05
N GLU A 155 -2.90 -2.72 -17.29
CA GLU A 155 -2.12 -1.56 -17.71
C GLU A 155 -2.94 -0.27 -17.65
N ARG A 156 -4.21 -0.31 -18.02
CA ARG A 156 -5.12 0.84 -17.91
C ARG A 156 -5.36 1.25 -16.47
N VAL A 157 -5.63 0.29 -15.58
CA VAL A 157 -5.74 0.56 -14.14
C VAL A 157 -4.46 1.21 -13.62
N ALA A 158 -3.28 0.69 -14.00
CA ALA A 158 -2.00 1.26 -13.61
C ALA A 158 -1.85 2.70 -14.09
N THR A 159 -2.23 2.99 -15.34
CA THR A 159 -2.22 4.35 -15.91
C THR A 159 -3.20 5.29 -15.20
N CYS A 160 -4.42 4.84 -14.90
CA CYS A 160 -5.39 5.63 -14.15
C CYS A 160 -4.93 5.86 -12.69
N MET A 161 -4.30 4.88 -12.08
CA MET A 161 -3.68 5.04 -10.75
C MET A 161 -2.60 6.14 -10.75
N GLU A 162 -1.91 6.36 -11.87
CA GLU A 162 -0.94 7.46 -12.02
C GLU A 162 -1.59 8.84 -12.07
N LYS A 163 -2.77 8.93 -12.67
CA LYS A 163 -3.56 10.18 -12.74
C LYS A 163 -4.21 10.54 -11.41
N LEU A 164 -4.39 9.57 -10.50
CA LEU A 164 -4.97 9.80 -9.17
C LEU A 164 -4.14 10.77 -8.33
N GLY A 165 -4.84 11.62 -7.58
CA GLY A 165 -4.23 12.43 -6.55
C GLY A 165 -3.46 11.59 -5.53
N LYS A 166 -2.34 12.12 -5.00
CA LYS A 166 -1.41 11.41 -4.13
C LYS A 166 -2.09 10.68 -2.96
N LYS A 167 -3.02 11.36 -2.26
CA LYS A 167 -3.71 10.79 -1.09
C LYS A 167 -4.60 9.60 -1.47
N HIS A 168 -5.21 9.63 -2.66
CA HIS A 168 -6.03 8.56 -3.20
C HIS A 168 -5.17 7.38 -3.64
N ARG A 169 -4.09 7.63 -4.37
CA ARG A 169 -3.13 6.59 -4.78
C ARG A 169 -2.55 5.86 -3.57
N GLU A 170 -2.06 6.61 -2.58
CA GLU A 170 -1.44 6.08 -1.37
C GLU A 170 -2.35 5.08 -0.64
N ILE A 171 -3.61 5.46 -0.42
CA ILE A 171 -4.53 4.60 0.32
C ILE A 171 -4.96 3.37 -0.48
N LEU A 172 -5.10 3.48 -1.82
CA LEU A 172 -5.42 2.35 -2.68
C LEU A 172 -4.22 1.38 -2.81
N VAL A 173 -2.99 1.89 -2.87
CA VAL A 173 -1.78 1.05 -2.86
C VAL A 173 -1.72 0.24 -1.57
N LEU A 174 -1.89 0.87 -0.42
CA LEU A 174 -1.89 0.17 0.86
C LEU A 174 -3.01 -0.87 0.96
N ARG A 175 -4.22 -0.55 0.47
CA ARG A 175 -5.37 -1.44 0.58
C ARG A 175 -5.34 -2.58 -0.44
N ASN A 176 -5.15 -2.27 -1.72
CA ASN A 176 -5.37 -3.23 -2.81
C ASN A 176 -4.09 -3.95 -3.23
N VAL A 177 -2.92 -3.29 -3.16
CA VAL A 177 -1.64 -3.89 -3.55
C VAL A 177 -0.97 -4.57 -2.36
N GLN A 178 -0.93 -3.90 -1.21
CA GLN A 178 -0.29 -4.42 0.00
C GLN A 178 -1.26 -5.16 0.92
N ASN A 179 -2.56 -5.16 0.60
CA ASN A 179 -3.62 -5.88 1.31
C ASN A 179 -3.72 -5.59 2.82
N HIS A 180 -3.40 -4.35 3.24
CA HIS A 180 -3.54 -3.93 4.63
C HIS A 180 -5.00 -3.79 5.05
N SER A 181 -5.30 -4.11 6.33
CA SER A 181 -6.60 -3.82 6.94
C SER A 181 -6.81 -2.31 7.12
N TYR A 182 -8.05 -1.88 7.39
CA TYR A 182 -8.33 -0.46 7.64
C TYR A 182 -7.65 0.04 8.91
N GLU A 183 -7.51 -0.81 9.91
CA GLU A 183 -6.81 -0.54 11.16
C GLU A 183 -5.31 -0.32 10.92
N GLU A 184 -4.68 -1.22 10.16
CA GLU A 184 -3.27 -1.06 9.78
C GLU A 184 -3.02 0.18 8.93
N ILE A 185 -3.91 0.47 7.97
CA ILE A 185 -3.82 1.70 7.16
C ILE A 185 -3.97 2.94 8.04
N ALA A 186 -4.86 2.90 9.03
CA ALA A 186 -5.01 3.99 9.99
C ALA A 186 -3.72 4.24 10.78
N GLU A 187 -3.06 3.19 11.25
CA GLU A 187 -1.76 3.27 11.93
C GLU A 187 -0.64 3.75 10.99
N ILE A 188 -0.52 3.16 9.79
CA ILE A 188 0.50 3.55 8.80
C ILE A 188 0.39 5.03 8.42
N LEU A 189 -0.83 5.52 8.21
CA LEU A 189 -1.08 6.88 7.75
C LEU A 189 -1.24 7.89 8.89
N GLY A 190 -1.40 7.44 10.13
CA GLY A 190 -1.65 8.29 11.30
C GLY A 190 -3.00 9.00 11.25
N ILE A 191 -4.06 8.31 10.79
CA ILE A 191 -5.44 8.84 10.65
C ILE A 191 -6.45 7.90 11.30
N SER A 192 -7.69 8.37 11.52
CA SER A 192 -8.74 7.50 12.05
C SER A 192 -9.22 6.46 11.04
N VAL A 193 -9.74 5.32 11.52
CA VAL A 193 -10.35 4.28 10.67
C VAL A 193 -11.53 4.83 9.87
N GLY A 194 -12.31 5.75 10.44
CA GLY A 194 -13.38 6.46 9.74
C GLY A 194 -12.85 7.28 8.55
N THR A 195 -11.71 7.97 8.73
CA THR A 195 -11.01 8.68 7.64
C THR A 195 -10.47 7.72 6.59
N VAL A 196 -10.00 6.53 6.98
CA VAL A 196 -9.56 5.50 6.02
C VAL A 196 -10.74 5.09 5.14
N LYS A 197 -11.90 4.73 5.74
CA LYS A 197 -13.10 4.31 5.01
C LYS A 197 -13.54 5.36 3.99
N SER A 198 -13.72 6.61 4.44
CA SER A 198 -14.15 7.70 3.55
C SER A 198 -13.14 8.00 2.45
N ARG A 199 -11.84 7.96 2.76
CA ARG A 199 -10.79 8.20 1.76
C ARG A 199 -10.69 7.07 0.73
N ILE A 200 -10.87 5.80 1.13
CA ILE A 200 -10.93 4.67 0.19
C ILE A 200 -12.13 4.82 -0.74
N ALA A 201 -13.32 5.17 -0.23
CA ALA A 201 -14.51 5.37 -1.03
C ALA A 201 -14.28 6.44 -2.12
N ARG A 202 -13.79 7.63 -1.72
CA ARG A 202 -13.47 8.72 -2.66
C ARG A 202 -12.37 8.35 -3.67
N ALA A 203 -11.36 7.61 -3.22
CA ALA A 203 -10.29 7.19 -4.10
C ALA A 203 -10.76 6.19 -5.16
N ARG A 204 -11.69 5.30 -4.79
CA ARG A 204 -12.32 4.36 -5.71
C ARG A 204 -13.22 5.07 -6.72
N GLU A 205 -13.97 6.07 -6.27
CA GLU A 205 -14.81 6.88 -7.16
C GLU A 205 -13.96 7.63 -8.19
N ALA A 206 -12.93 8.32 -7.73
CA ALA A 206 -11.99 9.01 -8.63
C ALA A 206 -11.31 8.06 -9.62
N LEU A 207 -10.98 6.82 -9.19
CA LEU A 207 -10.43 5.81 -10.09
C LEU A 207 -11.46 5.35 -11.13
N ARG A 208 -12.73 5.16 -10.71
CA ARG A 208 -13.83 4.76 -11.60
C ARG A 208 -14.11 5.85 -12.65
N GLU A 209 -14.11 7.11 -12.27
CA GLU A 209 -14.25 8.23 -13.20
C GLU A 209 -13.15 8.24 -14.26
N LEU A 210 -11.88 8.09 -13.85
CA LEU A 210 -10.76 8.01 -14.78
C LEU A 210 -10.84 6.80 -15.71
N LEU A 211 -11.27 5.64 -15.21
CA LEU A 211 -11.49 4.44 -16.04
C LEU A 211 -12.66 4.62 -17.00
N GLY A 212 -13.74 5.30 -16.58
CA GLY A 212 -14.91 5.56 -17.42
C GLY A 212 -14.68 6.61 -18.51
N GLU A 213 -13.78 7.57 -18.31
CA GLU A 213 -13.37 8.52 -19.34
C GLU A 213 -12.61 7.86 -20.49
N ASP A 214 -11.82 6.83 -20.17
CA ASP A 214 -11.05 6.07 -21.17
C ASP A 214 -11.94 5.03 -21.94
N PHE A 215 -13.21 4.83 -21.53
CA PHE A 215 -14.19 3.96 -22.23
C PHE A 215 -15.15 4.73 -23.15
N LYS A 216 -14.98 6.05 -23.31
CA LYS A 216 -15.70 6.89 -24.30
C LYS A 216 -14.84 7.14 -25.50
#